data_dfbce84de4738448e6bbcb75f1e13227
#
_entry.id   dfbce84de4738448e6bbcb75f1e13227
#
_cell.length_a   1.000
_cell.length_b   1.000
_cell.length_c   1.000
_cell.angle_alpha   90.00
_cell.angle_beta   90.00
_cell.angle_gamma   90.00
#
_symmetry.space_group_name_H-M   'P 1'
#
loop_
_entity.id
_entity.type
_entity.pdbx_description
1 polymer ?
#
loop_
_entity_poly.entity_id
_entity_poly.type
_entity_poly.pdbx_seq_one_letter_code
_entity_poly.pdbx_strand_id
1 'polypeptide(L)'
;MKLMKTTEAVGQVLCHDITQIIPGVKKDAVFRKGHIITKEDIPVLLSVGKDTIYIWENDETMMHENEAAEVLYRMSACGTNSNEADAEGHCEATESGAFGGTASKMHPSPVKEGKIEVIADCDGLLKVDSEKLKKVNSFGEMMIATRHGNTTVKKGDKLAGTRIIPLVIKKDKLEAASHICDDGTIFDI
;
A
#
# COMPACT_ATOMS: atom_id res chain seq x y z
N MET A 1 14.80 0.92 -7.46
CA MET A 1 14.39 2.24 -8.04
C MET A 1 15.27 3.32 -7.47
N LYS A 2 15.68 4.29 -8.28
CA LYS A 2 16.63 5.35 -7.89
C LYS A 2 16.04 6.71 -8.21
N LEU A 3 16.20 7.66 -7.28
CA LEU A 3 15.90 9.07 -7.53
C LEU A 3 17.03 9.68 -8.36
N MET A 4 16.69 10.34 -9.46
CA MET A 4 17.63 10.97 -10.38
C MET A 4 17.15 12.37 -10.75
N LYS A 5 18.08 13.31 -11.02
CA LYS A 5 17.72 14.61 -11.57
C LYS A 5 17.13 14.43 -12.96
N THR A 6 16.05 15.12 -13.24
CA THR A 6 15.34 15.03 -14.51
C THR A 6 16.26 15.33 -15.70
N THR A 7 17.15 16.31 -15.54
CA THR A 7 18.13 16.70 -16.59
C THR A 7 19.15 15.61 -16.95
N GLU A 8 19.35 14.63 -16.08
CA GLU A 8 20.31 13.54 -16.24
C GLU A 8 19.61 12.21 -16.64
N ALA A 9 18.28 12.22 -16.76
CA ALA A 9 17.49 11.01 -16.88
C ALA A 9 17.20 10.56 -18.32
N VAL A 10 17.81 11.19 -19.33
CA VAL A 10 17.64 10.78 -20.75
C VAL A 10 18.06 9.33 -20.95
N GLY A 11 17.18 8.53 -21.59
CA GLY A 11 17.38 7.10 -21.82
C GLY A 11 16.96 6.20 -20.66
N GLN A 12 16.56 6.77 -19.53
CA GLN A 12 16.08 6.03 -18.38
C GLN A 12 14.57 5.73 -18.50
N VAL A 13 14.10 4.72 -17.76
CA VAL A 13 12.69 4.28 -17.77
C VAL A 13 11.96 4.82 -16.54
N LEU A 14 10.83 5.50 -16.76
CA LEU A 14 9.95 5.96 -15.69
C LEU A 14 9.31 4.78 -14.96
N CYS A 15 9.33 4.80 -13.62
CA CYS A 15 8.73 3.76 -12.81
C CYS A 15 7.31 4.04 -12.31
N HIS A 16 6.78 5.22 -12.59
CA HIS A 16 5.39 5.61 -12.26
C HIS A 16 4.83 6.61 -13.27
N ASP A 17 3.51 6.78 -13.26
CA ASP A 17 2.83 7.78 -14.09
C ASP A 17 3.14 9.20 -13.60
N ILE A 18 3.42 10.11 -14.53
CA ILE A 18 3.55 11.54 -14.25
C ILE A 18 2.26 12.23 -14.67
N THR A 19 1.53 12.74 -13.70
CA THR A 19 0.25 13.44 -13.93
C THR A 19 0.46 14.95 -14.00
N GLN A 20 -0.18 15.58 -14.98
CA GLN A 20 -0.31 17.03 -15.05
C GLN A 20 -1.70 17.45 -14.59
N ILE A 21 -1.76 18.46 -13.73
CA ILE A 21 -3.01 19.07 -13.28
C ILE A 21 -3.00 20.53 -13.73
N ILE A 22 -3.91 20.87 -14.65
CA ILE A 22 -4.19 22.25 -15.06
C ILE A 22 -5.59 22.58 -14.52
N PRO A 23 -5.72 23.44 -13.49
CA PRO A 23 -7.01 23.76 -12.89
C PRO A 23 -8.05 24.18 -13.93
N GLY A 24 -9.21 23.53 -13.93
CA GLY A 24 -10.31 23.82 -14.85
C GLY A 24 -10.14 23.31 -16.28
N VAL A 25 -8.99 22.70 -16.64
CA VAL A 25 -8.69 22.27 -18.00
C VAL A 25 -8.41 20.78 -18.10
N LYS A 26 -7.44 20.26 -17.33
CA LYS A 26 -6.97 18.87 -17.49
C LYS A 26 -6.38 18.30 -16.21
N LYS A 27 -6.73 17.01 -15.94
CA LYS A 27 -6.02 16.16 -15.00
C LYS A 27 -5.77 14.82 -15.69
N ASP A 28 -4.59 14.62 -16.23
CA ASP A 28 -4.25 13.40 -16.97
C ASP A 28 -2.75 13.07 -16.85
N ALA A 29 -2.41 11.80 -17.10
CA ALA A 29 -1.01 11.36 -17.17
C ALA A 29 -0.35 11.92 -18.42
N VAL A 30 0.72 12.70 -18.25
CA VAL A 30 1.56 13.20 -19.36
C VAL A 30 2.52 12.12 -19.80
N PHE A 31 3.08 11.38 -18.86
CA PHE A 31 3.92 10.21 -19.11
C PHE A 31 3.42 9.04 -18.27
N ARG A 32 3.46 7.86 -18.85
CA ARG A 32 3.07 6.62 -18.16
C ARG A 32 4.29 5.84 -17.68
N LYS A 33 4.09 5.02 -16.65
CA LYS A 33 5.05 4.02 -16.21
C LYS A 33 5.59 3.23 -17.42
N GLY A 34 6.90 3.04 -17.47
CA GLY A 34 7.57 2.35 -18.58
C GLY A 34 7.98 3.26 -19.75
N HIS A 35 7.65 4.56 -19.71
CA HIS A 35 8.09 5.51 -20.72
C HIS A 35 9.63 5.70 -20.64
N ILE A 36 10.30 5.61 -21.79
CA ILE A 36 11.73 5.89 -21.92
C ILE A 36 11.89 7.40 -22.15
N ILE A 37 12.60 8.06 -21.24
CA ILE A 37 12.75 9.51 -21.24
C ILE A 37 13.63 9.95 -22.40
N THR A 38 13.13 10.87 -23.22
CA THR A 38 13.86 11.51 -24.32
C THR A 38 14.34 12.90 -23.92
N LYS A 39 15.17 13.52 -24.77
CA LYS A 39 15.61 14.91 -24.54
C LYS A 39 14.45 15.90 -24.59
N GLU A 40 13.48 15.63 -25.45
CA GLU A 40 12.27 16.43 -25.65
C GLU A 40 11.33 16.40 -24.46
N ASP A 41 11.39 15.34 -23.64
CA ASP A 41 10.57 15.18 -22.44
C ASP A 41 11.06 16.01 -21.26
N ILE A 42 12.35 16.34 -21.22
CA ILE A 42 12.95 17.08 -20.10
C ILE A 42 12.25 18.41 -19.83
N PRO A 43 12.02 19.31 -20.83
CA PRO A 43 11.28 20.54 -20.57
C PRO A 43 9.85 20.30 -20.06
N VAL A 44 9.19 19.26 -20.53
CA VAL A 44 7.82 18.92 -20.10
C VAL A 44 7.82 18.45 -18.66
N LEU A 45 8.73 17.55 -18.28
CA LEU A 45 8.89 17.06 -16.91
C LEU A 45 9.17 18.20 -15.93
N LEU A 46 10.08 19.13 -16.29
CA LEU A 46 10.38 20.30 -15.48
C LEU A 46 9.17 21.24 -15.37
N SER A 47 8.39 21.42 -16.45
CA SER A 47 7.19 22.28 -16.44
C SER A 47 6.07 21.77 -15.52
N VAL A 48 6.01 20.45 -15.27
CA VAL A 48 5.08 19.84 -14.30
C VAL A 48 5.69 19.71 -12.90
N GLY A 49 6.81 20.41 -12.64
CA GLY A 49 7.45 20.49 -11.32
C GLY A 49 8.26 19.24 -10.94
N LYS A 50 8.74 18.47 -11.91
CA LYS A 50 9.55 17.27 -11.70
C LYS A 50 11.03 17.55 -11.89
N ASP A 51 11.67 18.21 -10.92
CA ASP A 51 13.12 18.43 -10.89
C ASP A 51 13.90 17.12 -10.71
N THR A 52 13.29 16.18 -10.01
CA THR A 52 13.78 14.81 -9.79
C THR A 52 12.69 13.81 -10.10
N ILE A 53 13.07 12.65 -10.60
CA ILE A 53 12.18 11.55 -10.98
C ILE A 53 12.73 10.22 -10.49
N TYR A 54 11.84 9.27 -10.27
CA TYR A 54 12.21 7.89 -9.98
C TYR A 54 12.37 7.11 -11.29
N ILE A 55 13.54 6.52 -11.47
CA ILE A 55 13.87 5.65 -12.59
C ILE A 55 13.89 4.18 -12.14
N TRP A 56 13.70 3.28 -13.12
CA TRP A 56 13.75 1.85 -12.86
C TRP A 56 15.20 1.43 -12.63
N GLU A 57 15.49 1.04 -11.41
CA GLU A 57 16.72 0.34 -11.02
C GLU A 57 16.31 -0.82 -10.11
N ASN A 58 16.79 -2.01 -10.42
CA ASN A 58 16.43 -3.19 -9.63
C ASN A 58 17.21 -3.15 -8.31
N ASP A 59 16.55 -2.75 -7.24
CA ASP A 59 17.07 -2.78 -5.88
C ASP A 59 16.24 -3.79 -5.08
N GLU A 60 16.81 -4.96 -4.83
CA GLU A 60 16.15 -6.07 -4.14
C GLU A 60 15.81 -5.76 -2.68
N THR A 61 16.42 -4.74 -2.08
CA THR A 61 16.14 -4.29 -0.71
C THR A 61 14.92 -3.41 -0.59
N MET A 62 14.40 -2.93 -1.73
CA MET A 62 13.25 -2.03 -1.80
C MET A 62 12.02 -2.77 -2.34
N MET A 63 10.85 -2.30 -1.96
CA MET A 63 9.55 -2.79 -2.41
C MET A 63 8.71 -1.62 -2.95
N HIS A 64 8.00 -1.84 -4.05
CA HIS A 64 7.11 -0.82 -4.62
C HIS A 64 5.89 -0.58 -3.71
N GLU A 65 5.38 0.66 -3.69
CA GLU A 65 4.27 1.06 -2.82
C GLU A 65 3.04 0.13 -2.90
N ASN A 66 2.72 -0.40 -4.08
CA ASN A 66 1.57 -1.28 -4.25
C ASN A 66 1.78 -2.65 -3.61
N GLU A 67 2.93 -3.28 -3.81
CA GLU A 67 3.30 -4.55 -3.16
C GLU A 67 3.38 -4.38 -1.64
N ALA A 68 3.97 -3.26 -1.21
CA ALA A 68 4.07 -2.92 0.21
C ALA A 68 2.70 -2.65 0.86
N ALA A 69 1.74 -2.08 0.10
CA ALA A 69 0.37 -1.88 0.58
C ALA A 69 -0.36 -3.21 0.82
N GLU A 70 -0.11 -4.23 -0.01
CA GLU A 70 -0.65 -5.58 0.20
C GLU A 70 -0.08 -6.23 1.46
N VAL A 71 1.23 -6.06 1.71
CA VAL A 71 1.85 -6.52 2.96
C VAL A 71 1.21 -5.81 4.17
N LEU A 72 1.06 -4.48 4.10
CA LEU A 72 0.46 -3.68 5.16
C LEU A 72 -1.00 -4.08 5.43
N TYR A 73 -1.77 -4.39 4.38
CA TYR A 73 -3.13 -4.92 4.52
C TYR A 73 -3.12 -6.29 5.21
N ARG A 74 -2.34 -7.25 4.70
CA ARG A 74 -2.30 -8.62 5.24
C ARG A 74 -1.94 -8.65 6.72
N MET A 75 -0.88 -7.97 7.15
CA MET A 75 -0.50 -7.96 8.57
C MET A 75 -1.57 -7.30 9.46
N SER A 76 -2.35 -6.34 8.94
CA SER A 76 -3.35 -5.64 9.74
C SER A 76 -4.69 -6.36 9.83
N ALA A 77 -5.10 -7.10 8.80
CA ALA A 77 -6.42 -7.71 8.68
C ALA A 77 -6.42 -9.25 8.64
N CYS A 78 -5.32 -9.88 8.21
CA CYS A 78 -5.24 -11.34 8.03
C CYS A 78 -4.26 -12.03 9.00
N GLY A 79 -3.32 -11.30 9.59
CA GLY A 79 -2.21 -11.85 10.36
C GLY A 79 -1.02 -12.29 9.50
N THR A 80 0.15 -12.46 10.14
CA THR A 80 1.41 -12.76 9.46
C THR A 80 1.53 -14.21 8.99
N ASN A 81 0.70 -15.12 9.53
CA ASN A 81 0.75 -16.56 9.23
C ASN A 81 -0.04 -16.97 7.97
N SER A 82 -0.72 -16.06 7.31
CA SER A 82 -1.44 -16.34 6.06
C SER A 82 -0.51 -16.14 4.86
N ASN A 83 0.24 -17.19 4.49
CA ASN A 83 1.16 -17.16 3.35
C ASN A 83 0.47 -17.26 1.98
N GLU A 84 -0.83 -17.50 1.94
CA GLU A 84 -1.60 -17.64 0.71
C GLU A 84 -2.86 -16.77 0.78
N ALA A 85 -2.83 -15.65 0.07
CA ALA A 85 -4.06 -14.98 -0.33
C ALA A 85 -4.48 -15.55 -1.69
N ASP A 86 -5.78 -15.86 -1.87
CA ASP A 86 -6.32 -16.18 -3.19
C ASP A 86 -6.17 -14.99 -4.15
N ALA A 87 -6.48 -15.20 -5.44
CA ALA A 87 -6.38 -14.15 -6.46
C ALA A 87 -7.30 -12.93 -6.20
N GLU A 88 -8.20 -13.02 -5.22
CA GLU A 88 -9.15 -11.98 -4.78
C GLU A 88 -8.72 -11.29 -3.49
N GLY A 89 -7.56 -11.69 -2.90
CA GLY A 89 -7.01 -11.09 -1.68
C GLY A 89 -7.68 -11.58 -0.38
N HIS A 90 -8.46 -12.66 -0.43
CA HIS A 90 -9.02 -13.31 0.74
C HIS A 90 -7.94 -14.14 1.45
N CYS A 91 -7.91 -14.08 2.77
CA CYS A 91 -7.03 -14.91 3.57
C CYS A 91 -7.67 -16.27 3.78
N GLU A 92 -7.17 -17.32 3.11
CA GLU A 92 -7.65 -18.68 3.32
C GLU A 92 -7.23 -19.22 4.71
N ALA A 93 -8.19 -19.86 5.38
CA ALA A 93 -7.93 -20.62 6.59
C ALA A 93 -7.24 -21.95 6.22
N THR A 94 -5.96 -22.12 6.57
CA THR A 94 -5.29 -23.41 6.41
C THR A 94 -5.90 -24.47 7.32
N GLU A 95 -6.33 -25.60 6.77
CA GLU A 95 -6.89 -26.76 7.46
C GLU A 95 -5.86 -27.57 8.28
N SER A 96 -4.89 -26.97 8.91
CA SER A 96 -3.98 -27.68 9.82
C SER A 96 -4.16 -27.19 11.25
N GLY A 97 -4.93 -27.97 12.00
CA GLY A 97 -5.30 -27.72 13.37
C GLY A 97 -4.17 -27.39 14.30
N ALA A 98 -4.18 -26.17 14.76
CA ALA A 98 -3.89 -25.69 16.11
C ALA A 98 -3.88 -24.14 16.06
N PHE A 99 -4.86 -23.54 16.70
CA PHE A 99 -5.22 -22.13 16.76
C PHE A 99 -5.99 -21.60 15.55
N GLY A 100 -7.29 -21.41 15.78
CA GLY A 100 -8.33 -21.06 14.85
C GLY A 100 -8.02 -19.91 13.91
N GLY A 101 -7.66 -20.22 12.69
CA GLY A 101 -7.76 -19.34 11.56
C GLY A 101 -9.24 -19.14 11.23
N THR A 102 -9.89 -18.18 11.84
CA THR A 102 -11.18 -17.70 11.35
C THR A 102 -10.95 -17.06 10.00
N ALA A 103 -11.67 -17.51 8.97
CA ALA A 103 -11.71 -16.84 7.69
C ALA A 103 -11.82 -15.33 7.89
N SER A 104 -10.99 -14.55 7.24
CA SER A 104 -11.01 -13.10 7.39
C SER A 104 -12.41 -12.59 7.09
N LYS A 105 -13.00 -11.85 8.02
CA LYS A 105 -14.34 -11.25 7.87
C LYS A 105 -14.28 -9.91 7.15
N MET A 106 -13.21 -9.68 6.41
CA MET A 106 -12.96 -8.44 5.69
C MET A 106 -12.09 -8.71 4.45
N HIS A 107 -12.25 -7.87 3.43
CA HIS A 107 -11.48 -7.94 2.18
C HIS A 107 -10.85 -6.60 1.81
N PRO A 108 -9.78 -6.60 0.97
CA PRO A 108 -9.16 -5.38 0.48
C PRO A 108 -9.93 -4.79 -0.70
N SER A 109 -9.91 -3.47 -0.85
CA SER A 109 -10.18 -2.85 -2.15
C SER A 109 -9.02 -3.12 -3.13
N PRO A 110 -9.21 -2.94 -4.44
CA PRO A 110 -8.08 -2.92 -5.36
C PRO A 110 -7.02 -1.90 -4.93
N VAL A 111 -5.75 -2.30 -5.01
CA VAL A 111 -4.64 -1.41 -4.67
C VAL A 111 -4.53 -0.26 -5.68
N LYS A 112 -4.33 0.95 -5.18
CA LYS A 112 -4.14 2.14 -6.00
C LYS A 112 -3.21 3.14 -5.32
N GLU A 113 -2.08 3.45 -5.94
CA GLU A 113 -1.11 4.43 -5.43
C GLU A 113 -0.71 4.14 -3.97
N GLY A 114 -0.35 2.88 -3.69
CA GLY A 114 0.04 2.44 -2.35
C GLY A 114 -1.09 2.43 -1.31
N LYS A 115 -2.35 2.57 -1.74
CA LYS A 115 -3.53 2.62 -0.86
C LYS A 115 -4.41 1.38 -1.03
N ILE A 116 -4.88 0.83 0.09
CA ILE A 116 -5.92 -0.21 0.17
C ILE A 116 -6.95 0.22 1.22
N GLU A 117 -8.23 0.01 0.94
CA GLU A 117 -9.32 0.14 1.90
C GLU A 117 -9.69 -1.25 2.43
N VAL A 118 -9.88 -1.36 3.73
CA VAL A 118 -10.34 -2.58 4.41
C VAL A 118 -11.85 -2.52 4.49
N ILE A 119 -12.55 -3.52 3.95
CA ILE A 119 -14.01 -3.54 3.80
C ILE A 119 -14.57 -4.74 4.57
N ALA A 120 -15.68 -4.56 5.31
CA ALA A 120 -16.34 -5.61 6.07
C ALA A 120 -17.10 -6.58 5.16
N ASP A 121 -16.97 -7.89 5.42
CA ASP A 121 -17.71 -8.96 4.73
C ASP A 121 -18.96 -9.41 5.48
N CYS A 122 -19.10 -8.99 6.73
CA CYS A 122 -20.26 -9.30 7.56
C CYS A 122 -20.64 -8.13 8.48
N ASP A 123 -21.84 -8.21 9.04
CA ASP A 123 -22.26 -7.34 10.14
C ASP A 123 -21.57 -7.78 11.43
N GLY A 124 -21.16 -6.83 12.26
CA GLY A 124 -20.50 -7.16 13.52
C GLY A 124 -20.08 -5.96 14.36
N LEU A 125 -19.14 -6.20 15.24
CA LEU A 125 -18.54 -5.19 16.12
C LEU A 125 -17.04 -5.06 15.79
N LEU A 126 -16.67 -3.97 15.16
CA LEU A 126 -15.27 -3.70 14.83
C LEU A 126 -14.42 -3.62 16.11
N LYS A 127 -13.40 -4.45 16.20
CA LYS A 127 -12.34 -4.38 17.20
C LYS A 127 -11.08 -3.81 16.57
N VAL A 128 -10.39 -2.96 17.30
CA VAL A 128 -9.12 -2.36 16.88
C VAL A 128 -8.12 -2.46 18.00
N ASP A 129 -6.99 -3.12 17.73
CA ASP A 129 -5.84 -3.09 18.64
C ASP A 129 -5.10 -1.76 18.46
N SER A 130 -5.42 -0.81 19.33
CA SER A 130 -4.88 0.55 19.27
C SER A 130 -3.38 0.62 19.57
N GLU A 131 -2.85 -0.33 20.35
CA GLU A 131 -1.42 -0.38 20.66
C GLU A 131 -0.60 -0.86 19.44
N LYS A 132 -1.06 -1.93 18.76
CA LYS A 132 -0.45 -2.37 17.51
C LYS A 132 -0.56 -1.30 16.43
N LEU A 133 -1.74 -0.72 16.26
CA LEU A 133 -1.98 0.38 15.30
C LEU A 133 -1.00 1.54 15.51
N LYS A 134 -0.83 1.98 16.76
CA LYS A 134 0.12 3.04 17.12
C LYS A 134 1.56 2.65 16.82
N LYS A 135 1.98 1.44 17.17
CA LYS A 135 3.33 0.93 16.90
C LYS A 135 3.61 0.89 15.39
N VAL A 136 2.71 0.31 14.58
CA VAL A 136 2.87 0.26 13.11
C VAL A 136 2.96 1.67 12.52
N ASN A 137 2.07 2.57 12.90
CA ASN A 137 2.09 3.95 12.42
C ASN A 137 3.36 4.73 12.85
N SER A 138 4.01 4.31 13.94
CA SER A 138 5.24 4.97 14.42
C SER A 138 6.48 4.71 13.56
N PHE A 139 6.46 3.69 12.68
CA PHE A 139 7.56 3.47 11.74
C PHE A 139 7.73 4.58 10.71
N GLY A 140 6.68 5.41 10.48
CA GLY A 140 6.66 6.40 9.41
C GLY A 140 6.66 5.74 8.02
N GLU A 141 6.43 6.52 6.96
CA GLU A 141 6.35 6.06 5.57
C GLU A 141 5.20 5.08 5.28
N MET A 142 4.52 4.57 6.31
CA MET A 142 3.29 3.78 6.24
C MET A 142 2.26 4.35 7.20
N MET A 143 0.98 4.20 6.87
CA MET A 143 -0.12 4.74 7.66
C MET A 143 -1.34 3.85 7.58
N ILE A 144 -1.96 3.62 8.73
CA ILE A 144 -3.27 2.98 8.87
C ILE A 144 -4.19 3.97 9.58
N ALA A 145 -5.28 4.35 8.92
CA ALA A 145 -6.35 5.16 9.50
C ALA A 145 -7.63 4.31 9.58
N THR A 146 -8.30 4.30 10.72
CA THR A 146 -9.45 3.43 10.98
C THR A 146 -10.63 4.17 11.60
N ARG A 147 -11.82 3.56 11.52
CA ARG A 147 -12.95 3.93 12.36
C ARG A 147 -12.60 3.66 13.83
N HIS A 148 -13.35 4.28 14.74
CA HIS A 148 -13.19 4.00 16.17
C HIS A 148 -13.54 2.53 16.46
N GLY A 149 -12.71 1.87 17.25
CA GLY A 149 -12.98 0.52 17.74
C GLY A 149 -14.24 0.46 18.61
N ASN A 150 -14.80 -0.74 18.79
CA ASN A 150 -16.05 -1.00 19.50
C ASN A 150 -17.26 -0.27 18.87
N THR A 151 -17.27 -0.11 17.56
CA THR A 151 -18.42 0.42 16.80
C THR A 151 -19.05 -0.69 15.95
N THR A 152 -20.37 -0.64 15.81
CA THR A 152 -21.10 -1.59 14.94
C THR A 152 -20.79 -1.27 13.49
N VAL A 153 -20.60 -2.31 12.69
CA VAL A 153 -20.33 -2.25 11.26
C VAL A 153 -21.28 -3.17 10.50
N LYS A 154 -21.53 -2.85 9.26
CA LYS A 154 -22.33 -3.66 8.34
C LYS A 154 -21.47 -4.16 7.20
N LYS A 155 -21.90 -5.25 6.59
CA LYS A 155 -21.29 -5.75 5.35
C LYS A 155 -21.19 -4.62 4.31
N GLY A 156 -19.99 -4.45 3.73
CA GLY A 156 -19.68 -3.38 2.77
C GLY A 156 -19.18 -2.09 3.40
N ASP A 157 -19.17 -1.96 4.73
CA ASP A 157 -18.63 -0.78 5.40
C ASP A 157 -17.11 -0.72 5.25
N LYS A 158 -16.58 0.48 4.99
CA LYS A 158 -15.15 0.76 5.06
C LYS A 158 -14.72 0.87 6.52
N LEU A 159 -13.83 0.00 6.94
CA LEU A 159 -13.32 -0.12 8.31
C LEU A 159 -12.09 0.74 8.53
N ALA A 160 -11.15 0.65 7.57
CA ALA A 160 -9.87 1.32 7.60
C ALA A 160 -9.37 1.66 6.20
N GLY A 161 -8.39 2.53 6.12
CA GLY A 161 -7.57 2.77 4.93
C GLY A 161 -6.10 2.63 5.30
N THR A 162 -5.37 1.83 4.54
CA THR A 162 -3.93 1.70 4.65
C THR A 162 -3.24 2.46 3.53
N ARG A 163 -2.04 2.98 3.76
CA ARG A 163 -1.27 3.67 2.73
C ARG A 163 0.24 3.56 2.98
N ILE A 164 0.96 3.28 1.92
CA ILE A 164 2.41 3.50 1.84
C ILE A 164 2.63 4.89 1.26
N ILE A 165 3.40 5.72 1.94
CA ILE A 165 3.57 7.15 1.60
C ILE A 165 4.60 7.34 0.48
N PRO A 166 5.81 6.73 0.54
CA PRO A 166 6.78 6.84 -0.54
C PRO A 166 6.46 5.84 -1.66
N LEU A 167 6.92 6.15 -2.88
CA LEU A 167 6.78 5.26 -4.04
C LEU A 167 7.47 3.90 -3.85
N VAL A 168 8.53 3.88 -3.06
CA VAL A 168 9.26 2.68 -2.65
C VAL A 168 9.61 2.75 -1.18
N ILE A 169 9.55 1.62 -0.50
CA ILE A 169 9.86 1.48 0.93
C ILE A 169 10.87 0.35 1.12
N LYS A 170 11.69 0.40 2.16
CA LYS A 170 12.61 -0.67 2.51
C LYS A 170 11.87 -1.90 3.00
N LYS A 171 12.25 -3.07 2.51
CA LYS A 171 11.67 -4.36 2.93
C LYS A 171 11.87 -4.64 4.42
N ASP A 172 13.05 -4.35 4.96
CA ASP A 172 13.38 -4.53 6.37
C ASP A 172 12.45 -3.72 7.30
N LYS A 173 12.03 -2.52 6.87
CA LYS A 173 11.07 -1.70 7.62
C LYS A 173 9.68 -2.33 7.65
N LEU A 174 9.20 -2.89 6.53
CA LEU A 174 7.92 -3.61 6.46
C LEU A 174 7.96 -4.89 7.29
N GLU A 175 9.05 -5.63 7.22
CA GLU A 175 9.27 -6.83 8.02
C GLU A 175 9.25 -6.52 9.51
N ALA A 176 9.98 -5.49 9.95
CA ALA A 176 9.95 -5.04 11.33
C ALA A 176 8.55 -4.58 11.79
N ALA A 177 7.76 -3.97 10.90
CA ALA A 177 6.38 -3.61 11.19
C ALA A 177 5.47 -4.85 11.27
N SER A 178 5.68 -5.87 10.42
CA SER A 178 4.88 -7.10 10.42
C SER A 178 5.05 -7.90 11.70
N HIS A 179 6.24 -7.92 12.30
CA HIS A 179 6.50 -8.59 13.58
C HIS A 179 5.64 -8.06 14.75
N ILE A 180 5.10 -6.84 14.65
CA ILE A 180 4.14 -6.32 15.64
C ILE A 180 2.82 -7.11 15.61
N CYS A 181 2.52 -7.74 14.47
CA CYS A 181 1.28 -8.48 14.24
C CYS A 181 1.47 -10.01 14.29
N ASP A 182 2.64 -10.53 14.75
CA ASP A 182 2.92 -11.96 14.82
C ASP A 182 1.96 -12.71 15.78
N ASP A 183 1.45 -12.05 16.79
CA ASP A 183 0.51 -12.57 17.78
C ASP A 183 -0.97 -12.24 17.47
N GLY A 184 -1.26 -11.69 16.30
CA GLY A 184 -2.62 -11.39 15.84
C GLY A 184 -2.74 -10.09 15.07
N THR A 185 -3.91 -9.88 14.47
CA THR A 185 -4.25 -8.74 13.61
C THR A 185 -4.47 -7.44 14.37
N ILE A 186 -4.48 -6.32 13.64
CA ILE A 186 -4.91 -5.01 14.17
C ILE A 186 -6.44 -4.92 14.20
N PHE A 187 -7.12 -5.56 13.24
CA PHE A 187 -8.57 -5.52 13.08
C PHE A 187 -9.20 -6.88 13.28
N ASP A 188 -10.41 -6.92 13.88
CA ASP A 188 -11.31 -8.06 13.95
C ASP A 188 -12.77 -7.57 13.96
N ILE A 189 -13.72 -8.44 13.56
CA ILE A 189 -15.17 -8.17 13.57
C ILE A 189 -15.89 -9.27 14.37
#